data_8df044329aa82267d0a2a06747828f11
#
_entry.id   8df044329aa82267d0a2a06747828f11
#
_cell.length_a   1.000
_cell.length_b   1.000
_cell.length_c   1.000
_cell.angle_alpha   90.00
_cell.angle_beta   90.00
_cell.angle_gamma   90.00
#
_symmetry.space_group_name_H-M   'P 1'
#
loop_
_entity.id
_entity.type
_entity.pdbx_description
1 polymer ?
#
loop_
_entity_poly.entity_id
_entity_poly.type
_entity_poly.pdbx_seq_one_letter_code
_entity_poly.pdbx_strand_id
1 'polypeptide(L)'
;MPKREKDEIELIRTWTLPTTVTMGSAIRAKGVLQEIQARLPSISKKSISLDGVDLILAMAASEKAAFNVAAAIAAKVVVEAGALPVIPREIEDILTIKTSERHRWLADGRLPSAGKRTVRLNGRARQITFHIFDPKVVEDLLDRGAVEEWRLEDAERKLKSGSGQHIRRS
;
A
#
# COMPACT_ATOMS: atom_id res chain seq x y z
N MET A 1 11.63 13.10 -38.55
CA MET A 1 12.67 12.42 -37.82
C MET A 1 12.41 10.92 -37.74
N PRO A 2 12.98 10.18 -38.70
CA PRO A 2 12.71 8.74 -38.79
C PRO A 2 13.13 7.97 -37.52
N LYS A 3 14.15 8.45 -36.81
CA LYS A 3 14.66 7.75 -35.63
C LYS A 3 13.68 7.74 -34.46
N ARG A 4 12.84 8.78 -34.34
CA ARG A 4 11.82 8.83 -33.26
C ARG A 4 10.68 7.89 -33.51
N GLU A 5 10.33 7.67 -34.76
CA GLU A 5 9.31 6.70 -35.11
C GLU A 5 9.73 5.27 -34.83
N LYS A 6 11.04 4.97 -35.01
CA LYS A 6 11.60 3.66 -34.70
C LYS A 6 11.68 3.37 -33.21
N ASP A 7 11.73 4.42 -32.40
CA ASP A 7 11.80 4.30 -30.94
C ASP A 7 10.42 4.47 -30.29
N GLU A 8 9.36 4.54 -31.09
CA GLU A 8 8.01 4.56 -30.57
C GLU A 8 7.70 3.30 -29.77
N ILE A 9 6.84 3.46 -28.78
CA ILE A 9 6.45 2.36 -27.89
C ILE A 9 5.62 1.36 -28.69
N GLU A 10 6.11 0.14 -28.81
CA GLU A 10 5.42 -0.94 -29.50
C GLU A 10 5.22 -2.17 -28.65
N LEU A 11 5.95 -2.28 -27.55
CA LEU A 11 5.83 -3.39 -26.61
C LEU A 11 5.09 -2.88 -25.36
N ILE A 12 3.87 -3.33 -25.20
CA ILE A 12 3.01 -2.92 -24.09
C ILE A 12 2.43 -4.15 -23.41
N ARG A 13 2.46 -4.16 -22.09
CA ARG A 13 1.79 -5.16 -21.28
C ARG A 13 1.14 -4.53 -20.08
N THR A 14 -0.08 -4.94 -19.77
CA THR A 14 -0.88 -4.38 -18.70
C THR A 14 -1.30 -5.48 -17.73
N TRP A 15 -1.23 -5.17 -16.44
CA TRP A 15 -1.77 -6.01 -15.37
C TRP A 15 -2.75 -5.18 -14.57
N THR A 16 -3.95 -5.68 -14.39
CA THR A 16 -4.95 -5.02 -13.56
C THR A 16 -4.89 -5.59 -12.15
N LEU A 17 -4.68 -4.73 -11.16
CA LEU A 17 -4.64 -5.15 -9.75
C LEU A 17 -6.07 -5.41 -9.27
N PRO A 18 -6.36 -6.61 -8.75
CA PRO A 18 -7.69 -6.91 -8.24
C PRO A 18 -7.95 -6.21 -6.89
N THR A 19 -9.21 -6.04 -6.56
CA THR A 19 -9.63 -5.43 -5.29
C THR A 19 -9.15 -6.21 -4.07
N THR A 20 -8.92 -7.52 -4.22
CA THR A 20 -8.32 -8.35 -3.16
C THR A 20 -6.90 -7.93 -2.82
N VAL A 21 -6.20 -7.29 -3.74
CA VAL A 21 -4.85 -6.76 -3.53
C VAL A 21 -4.90 -5.33 -3.00
N THR A 22 -5.65 -4.46 -3.68
CA THR A 22 -5.66 -3.03 -3.37
C THR A 22 -6.57 -2.66 -2.20
N MET A 23 -7.59 -3.45 -1.96
CA MET A 23 -8.62 -3.16 -0.95
C MET A 23 -9.21 -1.75 -1.12
N GLY A 24 -9.31 -1.30 -2.39
CA GLY A 24 -9.83 0.00 -2.74
C GLY A 24 -8.86 1.17 -2.52
N SER A 25 -7.61 0.90 -2.21
CA SER A 25 -6.61 1.94 -1.90
C SER A 25 -5.71 2.24 -3.09
N ALA A 26 -5.71 3.49 -3.53
CA ALA A 26 -4.77 3.98 -4.55
C ALA A 26 -3.33 3.99 -4.01
N ILE A 27 -3.17 4.23 -2.72
CA ILE A 27 -1.86 4.21 -2.06
C ILE A 27 -1.29 2.79 -2.06
N ARG A 28 -2.14 1.78 -1.81
CA ARG A 28 -1.74 0.37 -1.88
C ARG A 28 -1.33 -0.01 -3.30
N ALA A 29 -2.10 0.41 -4.31
CA ALA A 29 -1.76 0.17 -5.71
C ALA A 29 -0.40 0.77 -6.06
N LYS A 30 -0.14 2.00 -5.61
CA LYS A 30 1.16 2.66 -5.79
C LYS A 30 2.29 1.91 -5.11
N GLY A 31 2.01 1.31 -3.95
CA GLY A 31 2.96 0.47 -3.23
C GLY A 31 3.39 -0.74 -4.05
N VAL A 32 2.46 -1.36 -4.79
CA VAL A 32 2.77 -2.46 -5.69
C VAL A 32 3.68 -2.00 -6.83
N LEU A 33 3.38 -0.85 -7.42
CA LEU A 33 4.24 -0.25 -8.45
C LEU A 33 5.65 -0.04 -7.92
N GLN A 34 5.79 0.52 -6.73
CA GLN A 34 7.09 0.78 -6.10
C GLN A 34 7.85 -0.52 -5.85
N GLU A 35 7.16 -1.59 -5.46
CA GLU A 35 7.77 -2.91 -5.27
C GLU A 35 8.32 -3.45 -6.59
N ILE A 36 7.59 -3.31 -7.68
CA ILE A 36 8.06 -3.70 -9.01
C ILE A 36 9.31 -2.88 -9.37
N GLN A 37 9.24 -1.56 -9.22
CA GLN A 37 10.36 -0.67 -9.55
C GLN A 37 11.61 -1.01 -8.75
N ALA A 38 11.45 -1.37 -7.47
CA ALA A 38 12.57 -1.75 -6.62
C ALA A 38 13.30 -2.99 -7.13
N ARG A 39 12.59 -3.89 -7.82
CA ARG A 39 13.17 -5.12 -8.36
C ARG A 39 13.64 -5.01 -9.80
N LEU A 40 13.27 -3.94 -10.50
CA LEU A 40 13.67 -3.74 -11.89
C LEU A 40 15.09 -3.20 -11.99
N PRO A 41 15.81 -3.55 -13.10
CA PRO A 41 17.05 -2.86 -13.43
C PRO A 41 16.80 -1.36 -13.57
N SER A 42 17.78 -0.53 -13.21
CA SER A 42 17.64 0.94 -13.23
C SER A 42 17.13 1.49 -14.55
N ILE A 43 17.57 0.92 -15.66
CA ILE A 43 17.19 1.35 -17.00
C ILE A 43 15.69 1.11 -17.29
N SER A 44 15.10 0.13 -16.62
CA SER A 44 13.70 -0.27 -16.88
C SER A 44 12.70 0.38 -15.92
N LYS A 45 13.15 1.01 -14.85
CA LYS A 45 12.25 1.55 -13.82
C LYS A 45 11.24 2.57 -14.32
N LYS A 46 11.63 3.37 -15.32
CA LYS A 46 10.75 4.39 -15.90
C LYS A 46 9.76 3.84 -16.93
N SER A 47 9.94 2.60 -17.32
CA SER A 47 9.11 1.96 -18.34
C SER A 47 7.82 1.41 -17.79
N ILE A 48 7.68 1.34 -16.47
CA ILE A 48 6.45 0.89 -15.83
C ILE A 48 5.76 2.04 -15.13
N SER A 49 4.44 2.10 -15.25
CA SER A 49 3.61 3.14 -14.67
C SER A 49 2.32 2.54 -14.14
N LEU A 50 1.58 3.35 -13.38
CA LEU A 50 0.29 2.96 -12.82
C LEU A 50 -0.77 3.96 -13.29
N ASP A 51 -1.84 3.44 -13.85
CA ASP A 51 -3.03 4.23 -14.21
C ASP A 51 -4.23 3.60 -13.49
N GLY A 52 -4.71 4.26 -12.43
CA GLY A 52 -5.74 3.69 -11.58
C GLY A 52 -5.25 2.42 -10.89
N VAL A 53 -5.74 1.27 -11.31
CA VAL A 53 -5.30 -0.05 -10.84
C VAL A 53 -4.56 -0.84 -11.91
N ASP A 54 -4.28 -0.23 -13.04
CA ASP A 54 -3.59 -0.86 -14.15
C ASP A 54 -2.11 -0.53 -14.15
N LEU A 55 -1.28 -1.56 -14.06
CA LEU A 55 0.16 -1.45 -14.21
C LEU A 55 0.48 -1.61 -15.69
N ILE A 56 1.17 -0.64 -16.25
CA ILE A 56 1.46 -0.59 -17.68
C ILE A 56 2.97 -0.58 -17.89
N LEU A 57 3.47 -1.60 -18.55
CA LEU A 57 4.87 -1.69 -18.97
C LEU A 57 4.92 -1.36 -20.47
N ALA A 58 5.69 -0.35 -20.84
CA ALA A 58 5.77 0.11 -22.21
C ALA A 58 7.23 0.38 -22.58
N MET A 59 7.69 -0.26 -23.65
CA MET A 59 9.06 -0.13 -24.14
C MET A 59 9.10 -0.06 -25.67
N ALA A 60 10.20 0.46 -26.21
CA ALA A 60 10.43 0.44 -27.64
C ALA A 60 10.62 -1.00 -28.15
N ALA A 61 10.20 -1.24 -29.40
CA ALA A 61 10.32 -2.56 -30.02
C ALA A 61 11.75 -3.10 -30.03
N SER A 62 12.74 -2.21 -30.07
CA SER A 62 14.16 -2.57 -30.06
C SER A 62 14.63 -3.15 -28.71
N GLU A 63 13.83 -2.99 -27.66
CA GLU A 63 14.20 -3.40 -26.30
C GLU A 63 13.48 -4.68 -25.84
N LYS A 64 13.26 -5.60 -26.75
CA LYS A 64 12.50 -6.82 -26.48
C LYS A 64 13.08 -7.65 -25.32
N ALA A 65 14.41 -7.77 -25.25
CA ALA A 65 15.05 -8.53 -24.18
C ALA A 65 14.81 -7.89 -22.82
N ALA A 66 14.98 -6.58 -22.72
CA ALA A 66 14.71 -5.82 -21.50
C ALA A 66 13.22 -5.87 -21.12
N PHE A 67 12.35 -5.79 -22.12
CA PHE A 67 10.90 -5.90 -21.93
C PHE A 67 10.52 -7.26 -21.32
N ASN A 68 11.06 -8.34 -21.84
CA ASN A 68 10.77 -9.68 -21.34
C ASN A 68 11.22 -9.86 -19.88
N VAL A 69 12.40 -9.33 -19.53
CA VAL A 69 12.90 -9.36 -18.15
C VAL A 69 11.98 -8.56 -17.23
N ALA A 70 11.65 -7.35 -17.65
CA ALA A 70 10.77 -6.47 -16.84
C ALA A 70 9.37 -7.07 -16.70
N ALA A 71 8.82 -7.63 -17.75
CA ALA A 71 7.49 -8.28 -17.71
C ALA A 71 7.47 -9.47 -16.76
N ALA A 72 8.53 -10.27 -16.75
CA ALA A 72 8.63 -11.42 -15.84
C ALA A 72 8.67 -10.96 -14.37
N ILE A 73 9.44 -9.90 -14.07
CA ILE A 73 9.52 -9.33 -12.74
C ILE A 73 8.16 -8.76 -12.29
N ALA A 74 7.53 -7.98 -13.16
CA ALA A 74 6.22 -7.39 -12.86
C ALA A 74 5.17 -8.47 -12.63
N ALA A 75 5.11 -9.48 -13.47
CA ALA A 75 4.16 -10.59 -13.34
C ALA A 75 4.32 -11.31 -12.00
N LYS A 76 5.57 -11.54 -11.58
CA LYS A 76 5.85 -12.20 -10.30
C LYS A 76 5.38 -11.35 -9.12
N VAL A 77 5.66 -10.05 -9.13
CA VAL A 77 5.22 -9.14 -8.07
C VAL A 77 3.70 -9.08 -8.01
N VAL A 78 3.03 -9.01 -9.15
CA VAL A 78 1.56 -8.97 -9.20
C VAL A 78 0.95 -10.22 -8.57
N VAL A 79 1.52 -11.40 -8.85
CA VAL A 79 1.07 -12.67 -8.24
C VAL A 79 1.24 -12.65 -6.74
N GLU A 80 2.33 -12.08 -6.23
CA GLU A 80 2.66 -12.02 -4.81
C GLU A 80 2.04 -10.82 -4.09
N ALA A 81 1.44 -9.88 -4.83
CA ALA A 81 1.03 -8.57 -4.29
C ALA A 81 0.03 -8.66 -3.14
N GLY A 82 -0.86 -9.65 -3.17
CA GLY A 82 -1.83 -9.84 -2.09
C GLY A 82 -1.20 -10.17 -0.74
N ALA A 83 0.02 -10.73 -0.75
CA ALA A 83 0.74 -11.10 0.46
C ALA A 83 1.71 -10.01 0.94
N LEU A 84 1.87 -8.92 0.18
CA LEU A 84 2.74 -7.83 0.61
C LEU A 84 2.24 -7.21 1.91
N PRO A 85 3.11 -7.03 2.91
CA PRO A 85 2.69 -6.39 4.16
C PRO A 85 2.07 -5.02 3.91
N VAL A 86 1.06 -4.68 4.70
CA VAL A 86 0.41 -3.37 4.64
C VAL A 86 1.19 -2.42 5.53
N ILE A 87 1.57 -1.27 4.99
CA ILE A 87 2.31 -0.23 5.73
C ILE A 87 1.35 0.82 6.29
N PRO A 88 1.79 1.68 7.23
CA PRO A 88 0.89 2.64 7.88
C PRO A 88 0.09 3.54 6.95
N ARG A 89 0.70 4.08 5.91
CA ARG A 89 0.00 4.92 4.93
C ARG A 89 -1.10 4.15 4.21
N GLU A 90 -0.83 2.90 3.89
CA GLU A 90 -1.78 2.05 3.21
C GLU A 90 -2.98 1.71 4.09
N ILE A 91 -2.74 1.34 5.35
CA ILE A 91 -3.83 0.96 6.25
C ILE A 91 -4.73 2.15 6.56
N GLU A 92 -4.17 3.35 6.70
CA GLU A 92 -4.96 4.57 6.90
C GLU A 92 -5.88 4.82 5.71
N ASP A 93 -5.38 4.61 4.51
CA ASP A 93 -6.15 4.78 3.28
C ASP A 93 -7.18 3.66 3.09
N ILE A 94 -6.79 2.42 3.30
CA ILE A 94 -7.68 1.25 3.16
C ILE A 94 -8.87 1.36 4.12
N LEU A 95 -8.60 1.62 5.40
CA LEU A 95 -9.62 1.68 6.43
C LEU A 95 -10.26 3.06 6.58
N THR A 96 -9.75 4.05 5.89
CA THR A 96 -10.18 5.45 5.99
C THR A 96 -10.15 5.92 7.44
N ILE A 97 -8.98 5.80 8.05
CA ILE A 97 -8.75 6.16 9.45
C ILE A 97 -7.69 7.25 9.57
N LYS A 98 -7.75 7.97 10.68
CA LYS A 98 -6.77 9.00 11.01
C LYS A 98 -5.53 8.38 11.64
N THR A 99 -4.41 9.08 11.55
CA THR A 99 -3.17 8.67 12.20
C THR A 99 -3.36 8.47 13.71
N SER A 100 -4.12 9.36 14.35
CA SER A 100 -4.42 9.26 15.78
C SER A 100 -5.22 8.01 16.11
N GLU A 101 -6.17 7.64 15.26
CA GLU A 101 -6.96 6.41 15.43
C GLU A 101 -6.06 5.18 15.26
N ARG A 102 -5.20 5.19 14.27
CA ARG A 102 -4.25 4.09 14.04
C ARG A 102 -3.36 3.88 15.26
N HIS A 103 -2.79 4.94 15.79
CA HIS A 103 -1.93 4.88 16.98
C HIS A 103 -2.69 4.34 18.20
N ARG A 104 -3.90 4.84 18.44
CA ARG A 104 -4.72 4.43 19.57
C ARG A 104 -5.11 2.96 19.50
N TRP A 105 -5.62 2.53 18.36
CA TRP A 105 -6.09 1.16 18.20
C TRP A 105 -4.95 0.14 18.14
N LEU A 106 -3.79 0.57 17.65
CA LEU A 106 -2.58 -0.24 17.70
C LEU A 106 -2.11 -0.42 19.16
N ALA A 107 -2.11 0.67 19.92
CA ALA A 107 -1.68 0.66 21.32
C ALA A 107 -2.58 -0.21 22.22
N ASP A 108 -3.89 -0.20 21.98
CA ASP A 108 -4.83 -0.98 22.79
C ASP A 108 -5.10 -2.40 22.26
N GLY A 109 -4.47 -2.78 21.16
CA GLY A 109 -4.55 -4.13 20.60
C GLY A 109 -5.71 -4.42 19.68
N ARG A 110 -6.61 -3.45 19.42
CA ARG A 110 -7.70 -3.64 18.47
C ARG A 110 -7.18 -3.79 17.05
N LEU A 111 -6.13 -3.04 16.71
CA LEU A 111 -5.46 -3.14 15.41
C LEU A 111 -4.19 -3.96 15.59
N PRO A 112 -4.18 -5.25 15.19
CA PRO A 112 -3.03 -6.10 15.44
C PRO A 112 -1.88 -5.79 14.50
N SER A 113 -0.67 -5.70 15.07
CA SER A 113 0.58 -5.54 14.31
C SER A 113 1.08 -6.91 13.83
N ALA A 114 1.58 -6.97 12.62
CA ALA A 114 2.26 -8.16 12.09
C ALA A 114 3.78 -8.08 12.30
N GLY A 115 4.26 -7.06 12.99
CA GLY A 115 5.67 -6.86 13.25
C GLY A 115 6.12 -5.45 12.92
N LYS A 116 7.42 -5.24 12.87
CA LYS A 116 8.01 -3.94 12.58
C LYS A 116 8.98 -4.04 11.40
N ARG A 117 9.08 -2.95 10.65
CA ARG A 117 10.04 -2.82 9.57
C ARG A 117 10.85 -1.56 9.78
N THR A 118 12.16 -1.65 9.56
CA THR A 118 13.08 -0.50 9.62
C THR A 118 13.59 -0.22 8.21
N VAL A 119 13.50 1.03 7.78
CA VAL A 119 13.99 1.45 6.47
C VAL A 119 14.89 2.65 6.62
N ARG A 120 15.86 2.78 5.70
CA ARG A 120 16.72 3.96 5.61
C ARG A 120 16.10 4.96 4.66
N LEU A 121 16.07 6.22 5.07
CA LEU A 121 15.60 7.30 4.22
C LEU A 121 16.71 7.78 3.32
N ASN A 122 16.54 7.61 1.99
CA ASN A 122 17.41 8.15 0.95
C ASN A 122 18.91 7.83 1.14
N GLY A 123 19.23 6.61 1.59
CA GLY A 123 20.61 6.18 1.77
C GLY A 123 21.36 6.86 2.90
N ARG A 124 20.66 7.62 3.75
CA ARG A 124 21.26 8.32 4.89
C ARG A 124 21.32 7.43 6.12
N ALA A 125 22.10 7.87 7.13
CA ALA A 125 22.19 7.17 8.41
C ALA A 125 20.85 7.15 9.16
N ARG A 126 19.93 8.06 8.84
CA ARG A 126 18.63 8.15 9.48
C ARG A 126 17.75 6.97 9.08
N GLN A 127 17.25 6.27 10.09
CA GLN A 127 16.34 5.14 9.91
C GLN A 127 14.99 5.46 10.53
N ILE A 128 13.93 4.93 9.95
CA ILE A 128 12.60 4.95 10.56
C ILE A 128 12.10 3.53 10.74
N THR A 129 11.41 3.30 11.84
CA THR A 129 10.80 2.01 12.16
C THR A 129 9.29 2.20 12.28
N PHE A 130 8.54 1.32 11.65
CA PHE A 130 7.09 1.37 11.68
C PHE A 130 6.49 -0.03 11.74
N HIS A 131 5.27 -0.13 12.24
CA HIS A 131 4.53 -1.38 12.26
C HIS A 131 4.04 -1.73 10.86
N ILE A 132 4.02 -3.03 10.56
CA ILE A 132 3.39 -3.55 9.35
C ILE A 132 2.17 -4.38 9.75
N PHE A 133 1.26 -4.61 8.80
CA PHE A 133 0.00 -5.28 9.06
C PHE A 133 -0.20 -6.41 8.05
N ASP A 134 -0.85 -7.47 8.50
CA ASP A 134 -1.16 -8.62 7.66
C ASP A 134 -2.33 -8.25 6.72
N PRO A 135 -2.16 -8.37 5.40
CA PRO A 135 -3.23 -8.04 4.45
C PRO A 135 -4.53 -8.78 4.71
N LYS A 136 -4.48 -10.04 5.13
CA LYS A 136 -5.67 -10.82 5.43
C LYS A 136 -6.43 -10.30 6.63
N VAL A 137 -5.70 -9.85 7.65
CA VAL A 137 -6.31 -9.23 8.84
C VAL A 137 -6.95 -7.91 8.46
N VAL A 138 -6.26 -7.09 7.66
CA VAL A 138 -6.79 -5.80 7.20
C VAL A 138 -8.06 -5.99 6.38
N GLU A 139 -8.07 -6.96 5.47
CA GLU A 139 -9.23 -7.31 4.66
C GLU A 139 -10.43 -7.70 5.54
N ASP A 140 -10.19 -8.52 6.56
CA ASP A 140 -11.22 -8.93 7.50
C ASP A 140 -11.79 -7.74 8.28
N LEU A 141 -10.91 -6.85 8.76
CA LEU A 141 -11.34 -5.64 9.46
C LEU A 141 -12.21 -4.74 8.58
N LEU A 142 -11.84 -4.62 7.31
CA LEU A 142 -12.59 -3.85 6.33
C LEU A 142 -13.96 -4.47 6.07
N ASP A 143 -13.99 -5.77 5.82
CA ASP A 143 -15.21 -6.50 5.44
C ASP A 143 -16.25 -6.52 6.56
N ARG A 144 -15.84 -6.64 7.82
CA ARG A 144 -16.77 -6.68 8.95
C ARG A 144 -17.09 -5.32 9.57
N GLY A 145 -16.59 -4.23 8.98
CA GLY A 145 -16.87 -2.88 9.46
C GLY A 145 -16.30 -2.58 10.85
N ALA A 146 -15.12 -3.12 11.16
CA ALA A 146 -14.50 -3.00 12.49
C ALA A 146 -14.26 -1.54 12.91
N VAL A 147 -13.91 -0.67 11.97
CA VAL A 147 -13.60 0.74 12.25
C VAL A 147 -14.81 1.48 12.83
N GLU A 148 -15.98 1.28 12.27
CA GLU A 148 -17.21 1.93 12.75
C GLU A 148 -17.55 1.46 14.16
N GLU A 149 -17.39 0.18 14.42
CA GLU A 149 -17.57 -0.40 15.75
C GLU A 149 -16.60 0.22 16.76
N TRP A 150 -15.32 0.34 16.38
CA TRP A 150 -14.30 0.92 17.25
C TRP A 150 -14.56 2.41 17.54
N ARG A 151 -15.06 3.13 16.54
CA ARG A 151 -15.43 4.54 16.73
C ARG A 151 -16.60 4.69 17.69
N LEU A 152 -17.59 3.80 17.63
CA LEU A 152 -18.70 3.78 18.58
C LEU A 152 -18.21 3.45 19.98
N GLU A 153 -17.36 2.47 20.14
CA GLU A 153 -16.75 2.12 21.43
C GLU A 153 -15.99 3.30 22.03
N ASP A 154 -15.20 4.00 21.21
CA ASP A 154 -14.44 5.17 21.66
C ASP A 154 -15.36 6.31 22.09
N ALA A 155 -16.44 6.54 21.34
CA ALA A 155 -17.43 7.55 21.69
C ALA A 155 -18.14 7.23 23.01
N GLU A 156 -18.48 5.97 23.25
CA GLU A 156 -19.09 5.52 24.51
C GLU A 156 -18.15 5.71 25.70
N ARG A 157 -16.87 5.36 25.53
CA ARG A 157 -15.86 5.58 26.57
C ARG A 157 -15.72 7.05 26.91
N LYS A 158 -15.73 7.91 25.91
CA LYS A 158 -15.63 9.36 26.09
C LYS A 158 -16.84 9.91 26.85
N LEU A 159 -18.04 9.44 26.55
CA LEU A 159 -19.26 9.83 27.25
C LEU A 159 -19.22 9.40 28.72
N LYS A 160 -18.82 8.15 28.99
CA LYS A 160 -18.68 7.63 30.35
C LYS A 160 -17.64 8.40 31.15
N SER A 161 -16.50 8.72 30.55
CA SER A 161 -15.45 9.50 31.14
C SER A 161 -15.93 10.92 31.48
N GLY A 162 -16.65 11.57 30.55
CA GLY A 162 -17.24 12.87 30.75
C GLY A 162 -18.27 12.88 31.86
N SER A 163 -19.13 11.89 31.94
CA SER A 163 -20.12 11.73 33.03
C SER A 163 -19.45 11.52 34.36
N GLY A 164 -18.39 10.69 34.40
CA GLY A 164 -17.61 10.46 35.61
C GLY A 164 -16.94 11.73 36.13
N GLN A 165 -16.38 12.53 35.26
CA GLN A 165 -15.77 13.79 35.59
C GLN A 165 -16.80 14.80 36.10
N HIS A 166 -17.97 14.84 35.50
CA HIS A 166 -19.06 15.72 35.94
C HIS A 166 -19.54 15.37 37.35
N ILE A 167 -19.71 14.09 37.62
CA ILE A 167 -20.10 13.60 38.96
C ILE A 167 -19.07 13.99 40.02
N ARG A 168 -17.79 13.91 39.68
CA ARG A 168 -16.71 14.28 40.62
C ARG A 168 -16.68 15.78 40.96
N ARG A 169 -17.17 16.63 40.07
CA ARG A 169 -17.21 18.08 40.28
C ARG A 169 -18.42 18.53 41.09
N SER A 170 -19.43 17.74 41.11
CA SER A 170 -20.63 18.05 41.89
C SER A 170 -20.52 17.49 43.29
#